data_e30624a401a3b2c9c0bcd389bb8c7bc6
#
_entry.id   e30624a401a3b2c9c0bcd389bb8c7bc6
#
_cell.length_a   1.000
_cell.length_b   1.000
_cell.length_c   1.000
_cell.angle_alpha   90.00
_cell.angle_beta   90.00
_cell.angle_gamma   90.00
#
_symmetry.space_group_name_H-M   'P 1'
#
loop_
_entity.id
_entity.type
_entity.pdbx_description
1 polymer ?
#
loop_
_entity_poly.entity_id
_entity_poly.type
_entity_poly.pdbx_seq_one_letter_code
_entity_poly.pdbx_strand_id
1 'polypeptide(L)'
;LSNADVPESEKDNVDFLLIRINKLIELGDFDNAKSLIDLISEINNEEILIKKTEINLSLNNFDLVCLDIEKNRTKYKKNLFWRKVEIFCQILNGETNKANLALSLLKEEKNFNDENFLKIIDSLIYKDEINDESLVNLNLLNLVMTRVANINIKESYVLNEDPLLLTMIYRMPNVPIKLRIEAIEKSKKLLNLPIETIEEIYNSYDVK
;
A
#
# COMPACT_ATOMS: atom_id res chain seq x y z
N LEU A 1 -13.60 -10.14 12.13
CA LEU A 1 -12.42 -9.66 12.90
C LEU A 1 -12.58 -8.21 13.34
N SER A 2 -13.11 -7.32 12.49
CA SER A 2 -13.30 -5.90 12.81
C SER A 2 -14.35 -5.68 13.92
N ASN A 3 -15.40 -6.50 13.98
CA ASN A 3 -16.53 -6.35 14.89
C ASN A 3 -16.44 -7.22 16.16
N ALA A 4 -15.30 -7.91 16.36
CA ALA A 4 -15.12 -8.69 17.59
C ALA A 4 -14.74 -7.75 18.74
N ASP A 5 -15.52 -7.80 19.84
CA ASP A 5 -15.17 -7.07 21.05
C ASP A 5 -13.85 -7.59 21.62
N VAL A 6 -13.00 -6.65 22.01
CA VAL A 6 -11.75 -6.99 22.70
C VAL A 6 -12.11 -7.37 24.14
N PRO A 7 -11.64 -8.51 24.68
CA PRO A 7 -11.80 -8.83 26.09
C PRO A 7 -11.35 -7.67 26.98
N GLU A 8 -12.06 -7.41 28.08
CA GLU A 8 -11.73 -6.26 28.96
C GLU A 8 -10.30 -6.30 29.50
N SER A 9 -9.77 -7.50 29.72
CA SER A 9 -8.37 -7.72 30.12
C SER A 9 -7.33 -7.38 29.04
N GLU A 10 -7.75 -7.13 27.79
CA GLU A 10 -6.87 -6.93 26.63
C GLU A 10 -7.14 -5.59 25.92
N LYS A 11 -8.02 -4.73 26.44
CA LYS A 11 -8.35 -3.43 25.83
C LYS A 11 -7.13 -2.52 25.60
N ASP A 12 -6.09 -2.69 26.42
CA ASP A 12 -4.82 -1.97 26.30
C ASP A 12 -3.73 -2.80 25.62
N ASN A 13 -4.05 -4.00 25.13
CA ASN A 13 -3.06 -4.88 24.51
C ASN A 13 -2.82 -4.50 23.05
N VAL A 14 -1.79 -3.70 22.84
CA VAL A 14 -1.32 -3.26 21.51
C VAL A 14 -1.00 -4.46 20.60
N ASP A 15 -0.47 -5.54 21.14
CA ASP A 15 -0.07 -6.73 20.36
C ASP A 15 -1.29 -7.41 19.75
N PHE A 16 -2.38 -7.57 20.51
CA PHE A 16 -3.62 -8.14 19.99
C PHE A 16 -4.24 -7.28 18.87
N LEU A 17 -4.22 -5.97 19.07
CA LEU A 17 -4.69 -5.02 18.07
C LEU A 17 -3.87 -5.09 16.78
N LEU A 18 -2.55 -5.16 16.89
CA LEU A 18 -1.64 -5.34 15.75
C LEU A 18 -1.91 -6.65 15.01
N ILE A 19 -2.13 -7.75 15.71
CA ILE A 19 -2.48 -9.04 15.09
C ILE A 19 -3.75 -8.90 14.26
N ARG A 20 -4.79 -8.24 14.77
CA ARG A 20 -6.06 -8.01 14.06
C ARG A 20 -5.86 -7.13 12.82
N ILE A 21 -5.14 -6.03 12.97
CA ILE A 21 -4.83 -5.10 11.86
C ILE A 21 -4.04 -5.83 10.78
N ASN A 22 -2.97 -6.54 11.16
CA ASN A 22 -2.15 -7.30 10.23
C ASN A 22 -2.98 -8.34 9.47
N LYS A 23 -3.87 -9.04 10.17
CA LYS A 23 -4.73 -10.05 9.54
C LYS A 23 -5.72 -9.45 8.55
N LEU A 24 -6.30 -8.28 8.86
CA LEU A 24 -7.16 -7.57 7.91
C LEU A 24 -6.39 -7.09 6.68
N ILE A 25 -5.16 -6.59 6.87
CA ILE A 25 -4.28 -6.19 5.75
C ILE A 25 -3.91 -7.39 4.88
N GLU A 26 -3.51 -8.52 5.47
CA GLU A 26 -3.21 -9.76 4.76
C GLU A 26 -4.40 -10.25 3.91
N LEU A 27 -5.61 -10.04 4.39
CA LEU A 27 -6.84 -10.33 3.66
C LEU A 27 -7.20 -9.26 2.63
N GLY A 28 -6.46 -8.14 2.54
CA GLY A 28 -6.80 -7.01 1.69
C GLY A 28 -8.03 -6.21 2.13
N ASP A 29 -8.50 -6.43 3.37
CA ASP A 29 -9.67 -5.74 3.94
C ASP A 29 -9.24 -4.41 4.58
N PHE A 30 -8.82 -3.47 3.72
CA PHE A 30 -8.29 -2.18 4.17
C PHE A 30 -9.33 -1.29 4.85
N ASP A 31 -10.59 -1.37 4.46
CA ASP A 31 -11.66 -0.54 5.02
C ASP A 31 -11.95 -0.92 6.48
N ASN A 32 -12.02 -2.21 6.78
CA ASN A 32 -12.16 -2.69 8.15
C ASN A 32 -10.88 -2.48 8.97
N ALA A 33 -9.69 -2.65 8.36
CA ALA A 33 -8.42 -2.34 9.02
C ALA A 33 -8.33 -0.84 9.38
N LYS A 34 -8.76 0.05 8.48
CA LYS A 34 -8.84 1.49 8.74
C LYS A 34 -9.80 1.80 9.87
N SER A 35 -11.02 1.26 9.81
CA SER A 35 -12.03 1.47 10.85
C SER A 35 -11.52 1.03 12.22
N LEU A 36 -10.76 -0.06 12.30
CA LEU A 36 -10.17 -0.54 13.54
C LEU A 36 -9.10 0.42 14.09
N ILE A 37 -8.26 0.99 13.22
CA ILE A 37 -7.24 1.96 13.62
C ILE A 37 -7.87 3.31 14.04
N ASP A 38 -8.92 3.74 13.35
CA ASP A 38 -9.60 5.00 13.65
C ASP A 38 -10.30 5.00 15.03
N LEU A 39 -10.54 3.81 15.62
CA LEU A 39 -11.02 3.69 17.01
C LEU A 39 -9.96 4.00 18.06
N ILE A 40 -8.68 4.09 17.68
CA ILE A 40 -7.58 4.36 18.61
C ILE A 40 -7.44 5.88 18.76
N SER A 41 -7.74 6.40 19.94
CA SER A 41 -7.69 7.85 20.22
C SER A 41 -6.28 8.43 20.14
N GLU A 42 -5.27 7.70 20.63
CA GLU A 42 -3.87 8.10 20.59
C GLU A 42 -2.98 6.94 20.16
N ILE A 43 -2.28 7.11 19.05
CA ILE A 43 -1.35 6.09 18.54
C ILE A 43 0.08 6.51 18.89
N ASN A 44 0.63 5.89 19.93
CA ASN A 44 2.04 6.07 20.33
C ASN A 44 2.95 4.93 19.86
N ASN A 45 2.38 3.88 19.26
CA ASN A 45 3.14 2.74 18.73
C ASN A 45 3.51 2.98 17.27
N GLU A 46 4.82 2.90 16.96
CA GLU A 46 5.34 3.15 15.60
C GLU A 46 4.83 2.11 14.59
N GLU A 47 4.69 0.87 14.98
CA GLU A 47 4.21 -0.19 14.10
C GLU A 47 2.75 0.04 13.67
N ILE A 48 1.89 0.46 14.60
CA ILE A 48 0.50 0.84 14.28
C ILE A 48 0.48 2.05 13.32
N LEU A 49 1.38 3.03 13.54
CA LEU A 49 1.50 4.18 12.64
C LEU A 49 1.92 3.77 11.23
N ILE A 50 2.85 2.82 11.11
CA ILE A 50 3.23 2.25 9.82
C ILE A 50 2.01 1.59 9.15
N LYS A 51 1.26 0.75 9.89
CA LYS A 51 0.05 0.09 9.35
C LYS A 51 -1.02 1.09 8.92
N LYS A 52 -1.25 2.13 9.72
CA LYS A 52 -2.15 3.23 9.36
C LYS A 52 -1.74 3.89 8.04
N THR A 53 -0.45 4.12 7.86
CA THR A 53 0.10 4.72 6.65
C THR A 53 -0.04 3.78 5.44
N GLU A 54 0.28 2.49 5.59
CA GLU A 54 0.11 1.47 4.56
C GLU A 54 -1.36 1.38 4.09
N ILE A 55 -2.31 1.38 5.02
CA ILE A 55 -3.74 1.36 4.72
C ILE A 55 -4.16 2.62 3.95
N ASN A 56 -3.77 3.80 4.44
CA ASN A 56 -4.12 5.06 3.76
C ASN A 56 -3.51 5.14 2.35
N LEU A 57 -2.29 4.68 2.15
CA LEU A 57 -1.66 4.57 0.82
C LEU A 57 -2.44 3.62 -0.08
N SER A 58 -2.89 2.49 0.43
CA SER A 58 -3.66 1.49 -0.32
C SER A 58 -5.03 2.01 -0.74
N LEU A 59 -5.65 2.86 0.08
CA LEU A 59 -6.92 3.54 -0.17
C LEU A 59 -6.78 4.86 -0.95
N ASN A 60 -5.59 5.20 -1.47
CA ASN A 60 -5.28 6.45 -2.19
C ASN A 60 -5.43 7.74 -1.36
N ASN A 61 -5.41 7.67 -0.05
CA ASN A 61 -5.45 8.84 0.83
C ASN A 61 -4.07 9.52 0.93
N PHE A 62 -3.45 9.83 -0.22
CA PHE A 62 -2.07 10.33 -0.29
C PHE A 62 -1.90 11.66 0.44
N ASP A 63 -2.87 12.59 0.30
CA ASP A 63 -2.80 13.89 0.95
C ASP A 63 -2.71 13.77 2.48
N LEU A 64 -3.49 12.85 3.08
CA LEU A 64 -3.45 12.60 4.52
C LEU A 64 -2.09 12.06 4.94
N VAL A 65 -1.53 11.11 4.17
CA VAL A 65 -0.22 10.52 4.45
C VAL A 65 0.86 11.58 4.36
N CYS A 66 0.89 12.36 3.29
CA CYS A 66 1.94 13.35 3.06
C CYS A 66 1.90 14.49 4.08
N LEU A 67 0.71 14.94 4.49
CA LEU A 67 0.55 15.90 5.59
C LEU A 67 1.03 15.35 6.93
N ASP A 68 0.77 14.06 7.23
CA ASP A 68 1.25 13.44 8.45
C ASP A 68 2.77 13.30 8.47
N ILE A 69 3.37 12.89 7.36
CA ILE A 69 4.84 12.82 7.19
C ILE A 69 5.48 14.20 7.40
N GLU A 70 4.93 15.26 6.80
CA GLU A 70 5.46 16.62 6.93
C GLU A 70 5.42 17.09 8.39
N LYS A 71 4.29 16.91 9.07
CA LYS A 71 4.12 17.29 10.49
C LYS A 71 5.04 16.54 11.44
N ASN A 72 5.36 15.28 11.14
CA ASN A 72 6.11 14.38 12.02
C ASN A 72 7.53 14.05 11.50
N ARG A 73 8.05 14.82 10.56
CA ARG A 73 9.32 14.59 9.87
C ARG A 73 10.50 14.29 10.81
N THR A 74 10.60 15.00 11.93
CA THR A 74 11.68 14.78 12.90
C THR A 74 11.55 13.48 13.67
N LYS A 75 10.32 13.05 13.95
CA LYS A 75 10.00 11.80 14.64
C LYS A 75 10.33 10.58 13.78
N TYR A 76 10.11 10.68 12.47
CA TYR A 76 10.19 9.56 11.53
C TYR A 76 11.56 9.35 10.87
N LYS A 77 12.53 10.23 11.15
CA LYS A 77 13.83 10.28 10.47
C LYS A 77 14.65 8.98 10.44
N LYS A 78 14.51 8.12 11.44
CA LYS A 78 15.39 6.96 11.63
C LYS A 78 14.90 5.69 10.95
N ASN A 79 13.64 5.61 10.57
CA ASN A 79 13.05 4.41 10.01
C ASN A 79 13.02 4.49 8.48
N LEU A 80 13.54 3.46 7.81
CA LEU A 80 13.61 3.39 6.35
C LEU A 80 12.23 3.47 5.68
N PHE A 81 11.18 2.94 6.30
CA PHE A 81 9.82 3.01 5.77
C PHE A 81 9.38 4.48 5.61
N TRP A 82 9.52 5.28 6.68
CA TRP A 82 9.12 6.68 6.66
C TRP A 82 9.92 7.51 5.65
N ARG A 83 11.22 7.24 5.53
CA ARG A 83 12.07 7.92 4.54
C ARG A 83 11.64 7.60 3.11
N LYS A 84 11.25 6.35 2.84
CA LYS A 84 10.68 5.97 1.53
C LYS A 84 9.36 6.67 1.26
N VAL A 85 8.45 6.72 2.25
CA VAL A 85 7.17 7.43 2.12
C VAL A 85 7.39 8.94 1.94
N GLU A 86 8.35 9.55 2.65
CA GLU A 86 8.71 10.97 2.46
C GLU A 86 9.16 11.25 1.02
N ILE A 87 10.05 10.44 0.47
CA ILE A 87 10.52 10.57 -0.93
C ILE A 87 9.33 10.45 -1.90
N PHE A 88 8.47 9.47 -1.69
CA PHE A 88 7.26 9.29 -2.50
C PHE A 88 6.33 10.50 -2.43
N CYS A 89 6.08 11.05 -1.25
CA CYS A 89 5.30 12.27 -1.07
C CYS A 89 5.92 13.48 -1.77
N GLN A 90 7.25 13.65 -1.71
CA GLN A 90 7.95 14.73 -2.41
C GLN A 90 7.75 14.63 -3.93
N ILE A 91 7.74 13.42 -4.49
CA ILE A 91 7.47 13.20 -5.91
C ILE A 91 6.02 13.55 -6.25
N LEU A 92 5.05 13.08 -5.45
CA LEU A 92 3.63 13.40 -5.65
C LEU A 92 3.35 14.91 -5.63
N ASN A 93 4.10 15.65 -4.80
CA ASN A 93 4.01 17.11 -4.68
C ASN A 93 4.83 17.86 -5.75
N GLY A 94 5.49 17.16 -6.69
CA GLY A 94 6.34 17.77 -7.72
C GLY A 94 7.69 18.30 -7.21
N GLU A 95 8.08 17.96 -5.99
CA GLU A 95 9.33 18.40 -5.36
C GLU A 95 10.53 17.50 -5.74
N THR A 96 10.71 17.27 -7.05
CA THR A 96 11.68 16.29 -7.60
C THR A 96 13.12 16.52 -7.10
N ASN A 97 13.56 17.77 -6.95
CA ASN A 97 14.90 18.07 -6.47
C ASN A 97 15.11 17.62 -5.00
N LYS A 98 14.09 17.79 -4.15
CA LYS A 98 14.13 17.31 -2.76
C LYS A 98 14.11 15.79 -2.71
N ALA A 99 13.27 15.17 -3.53
CA ALA A 99 13.20 13.72 -3.65
C ALA A 99 14.54 13.10 -4.08
N ASN A 100 15.20 13.67 -5.10
CA ASN A 100 16.51 13.22 -5.54
C ASN A 100 17.59 13.33 -4.46
N LEU A 101 17.61 14.44 -3.71
CA LEU A 101 18.54 14.59 -2.60
C LEU A 101 18.27 13.55 -1.49
N ALA A 102 17.01 13.38 -1.11
CA ALA A 102 16.62 12.41 -0.08
C ALA A 102 16.93 10.97 -0.53
N LEU A 103 16.73 10.67 -1.83
CA LEU A 103 17.07 9.38 -2.42
C LEU A 103 18.57 9.10 -2.39
N SER A 104 19.40 10.10 -2.70
CA SER A 104 20.86 9.98 -2.62
C SER A 104 21.31 9.64 -1.20
N LEU A 105 20.77 10.35 -0.22
CA LEU A 105 21.05 10.07 1.20
C LEU A 105 20.55 8.68 1.64
N LEU A 106 19.43 8.21 1.09
CA LEU A 106 18.90 6.89 1.39
C LEU A 106 19.80 5.78 0.81
N LYS A 107 20.36 5.97 -0.39
CA LYS A 107 21.29 5.02 -1.03
C LYS A 107 22.61 4.86 -0.28
N GLU A 108 23.02 5.85 0.52
CA GLU A 108 24.22 5.77 1.36
C GLU A 108 24.02 4.94 2.64
N GLU A 109 22.80 4.61 3.00
CA GLU A 109 22.50 3.79 4.18
C GLU A 109 22.94 2.35 3.98
N LYS A 110 23.76 1.84 4.89
CA LYS A 110 24.32 0.47 4.81
C LYS A 110 23.28 -0.65 4.74
N ASN A 111 22.09 -0.42 5.31
CA ASN A 111 21.01 -1.41 5.40
C ASN A 111 19.94 -1.19 4.32
N PHE A 112 20.12 -0.24 3.41
CA PHE A 112 19.17 0.00 2.35
C PHE A 112 19.45 -0.94 1.17
N ASN A 113 18.51 -1.83 0.89
CA ASN A 113 18.55 -2.77 -0.22
C ASN A 113 17.13 -3.03 -0.75
N ASP A 114 16.52 -2.00 -1.38
CA ASP A 114 15.21 -2.14 -2.01
C ASP A 114 15.32 -1.69 -3.49
N GLU A 115 15.76 -2.61 -4.32
CA GLU A 115 15.92 -2.36 -5.76
C GLU A 115 14.59 -2.04 -6.44
N ASN A 116 13.48 -2.65 -6.01
CA ASN A 116 12.16 -2.34 -6.56
C ASN A 116 11.79 -0.88 -6.30
N PHE A 117 11.99 -0.42 -5.06
CA PHE A 117 11.75 0.98 -4.71
C PHE A 117 12.54 1.92 -5.61
N LEU A 118 13.85 1.66 -5.82
CA LEU A 118 14.69 2.49 -6.68
C LEU A 118 14.18 2.55 -8.11
N LYS A 119 13.90 1.40 -8.71
CA LYS A 119 13.38 1.32 -10.08
C LYS A 119 12.07 2.08 -10.24
N ILE A 120 11.13 1.90 -9.29
CA ILE A 120 9.83 2.55 -9.36
C ILE A 120 9.96 4.07 -9.17
N ILE A 121 10.84 4.53 -8.25
CA ILE A 121 11.14 5.95 -8.07
C ILE A 121 11.73 6.57 -9.34
N ASP A 122 12.68 5.90 -9.98
CA ASP A 122 13.27 6.38 -11.22
C ASP A 122 12.21 6.51 -12.32
N SER A 123 11.29 5.55 -12.44
CA SER A 123 10.14 5.66 -13.36
C SER A 123 9.21 6.83 -13.02
N LEU A 124 8.93 7.07 -11.74
CA LEU A 124 8.09 8.19 -11.31
C LEU A 124 8.74 9.56 -11.64
N ILE A 125 10.05 9.67 -11.49
CA ILE A 125 10.80 10.92 -11.70
C ILE A 125 11.06 11.17 -13.20
N TYR A 126 11.55 10.16 -13.92
CA TYR A 126 12.04 10.29 -15.29
C TYR A 126 11.02 9.85 -16.33
N LYS A 127 9.89 9.24 -15.90
CA LYS A 127 8.86 8.63 -16.75
C LYS A 127 9.41 7.54 -17.68
N ASP A 128 10.48 6.87 -17.23
CA ASP A 128 11.06 5.76 -17.94
C ASP A 128 10.15 4.54 -17.87
N GLU A 129 9.97 3.84 -18.98
CA GLU A 129 9.24 2.57 -19.01
C GLU A 129 10.07 1.51 -18.29
N ILE A 130 9.48 0.94 -17.24
CA ILE A 130 10.06 -0.20 -16.54
C ILE A 130 9.55 -1.48 -17.21
N ASN A 131 10.48 -2.38 -17.53
CA ASN A 131 10.11 -3.75 -17.83
C ASN A 131 9.61 -4.41 -16.53
N ASP A 132 8.33 -4.81 -16.51
CA ASP A 132 7.66 -5.47 -15.41
C ASP A 132 8.37 -6.74 -14.94
N GLU A 133 9.13 -7.41 -15.83
CA GLU A 133 9.96 -8.57 -15.49
C GLU A 133 11.07 -8.26 -14.47
N SER A 134 11.43 -7.01 -14.32
CA SER A 134 12.47 -6.58 -13.40
C SER A 134 12.00 -6.40 -11.95
N LEU A 135 10.67 -6.37 -11.71
CA LEU A 135 10.09 -6.21 -10.40
C LEU A 135 9.71 -7.58 -9.81
N VAL A 136 10.18 -7.89 -8.61
CA VAL A 136 9.95 -9.17 -7.93
C VAL A 136 9.64 -8.96 -6.45
N ASN A 137 8.74 -9.76 -5.88
CA ASN A 137 8.42 -9.73 -4.45
C ASN A 137 8.05 -8.32 -3.93
N LEU A 138 7.11 -7.65 -4.62
CA LEU A 138 6.67 -6.31 -4.26
C LEU A 138 6.00 -6.27 -2.88
N ASN A 139 6.50 -5.41 -2.00
CA ASN A 139 5.80 -5.08 -0.77
C ASN A 139 4.63 -4.09 -1.04
N LEU A 140 3.81 -3.82 -0.01
CA LEU A 140 2.62 -3.00 -0.16
C LEU A 140 2.93 -1.58 -0.67
N LEU A 141 3.97 -0.94 -0.14
CA LEU A 141 4.39 0.39 -0.63
C LEU A 141 4.80 0.34 -2.10
N ASN A 142 5.59 -0.66 -2.50
CA ASN A 142 5.99 -0.84 -3.89
C ASN A 142 4.78 -1.07 -4.82
N LEU A 143 3.77 -1.86 -4.38
CA LEU A 143 2.52 -2.06 -5.13
C LEU A 143 1.73 -0.75 -5.31
N VAL A 144 1.63 0.06 -4.26
CA VAL A 144 1.01 1.40 -4.36
C VAL A 144 1.76 2.28 -5.35
N MET A 145 3.09 2.28 -5.28
CA MET A 145 3.93 3.09 -6.16
C MET A 145 3.86 2.62 -7.62
N THR A 146 3.83 1.32 -7.90
CA THR A 146 3.63 0.79 -9.27
C THR A 146 2.31 1.25 -9.87
N ARG A 147 1.24 1.30 -9.06
CA ARG A 147 -0.04 1.84 -9.48
C ARG A 147 0.06 3.32 -9.88
N VAL A 148 0.73 4.14 -9.05
CA VAL A 148 0.90 5.58 -9.33
C VAL A 148 1.82 5.82 -10.54
N ALA A 149 2.87 5.01 -10.69
CA ALA A 149 3.78 5.05 -11.83
C ALA A 149 3.18 4.47 -13.13
N ASN A 150 1.96 3.94 -13.06
CA ASN A 150 1.29 3.27 -14.18
C ASN A 150 2.11 2.11 -14.78
N ILE A 151 2.84 1.38 -13.93
CA ILE A 151 3.64 0.23 -14.33
C ILE A 151 2.72 -0.99 -14.47
N ASN A 152 2.86 -1.75 -15.55
CA ASN A 152 2.10 -2.97 -15.76
C ASN A 152 2.48 -4.05 -14.74
N ILE A 153 1.47 -4.81 -14.29
CA ILE A 153 1.64 -5.94 -13.37
C ILE A 153 1.61 -7.24 -14.17
N LYS A 154 2.54 -8.15 -13.86
CA LYS A 154 2.61 -9.47 -14.49
C LYS A 154 1.37 -10.32 -14.23
N GLU A 155 0.96 -11.11 -15.24
CA GLU A 155 -0.06 -12.14 -15.06
C GLU A 155 0.29 -13.13 -13.95
N SER A 156 1.58 -13.44 -13.76
CA SER A 156 2.04 -14.35 -12.71
C SER A 156 1.67 -13.91 -11.28
N TYR A 157 1.47 -12.63 -11.04
CA TYR A 157 1.02 -12.14 -9.74
C TYR A 157 -0.41 -12.56 -9.42
N VAL A 158 -1.29 -12.67 -10.43
CA VAL A 158 -2.67 -13.18 -10.25
C VAL A 158 -2.67 -14.67 -9.95
N LEU A 159 -1.64 -15.40 -10.37
CA LEU A 159 -1.50 -16.83 -10.08
C LEU A 159 -1.14 -17.14 -8.63
N ASN A 160 -0.59 -16.18 -7.90
CA ASN A 160 -0.06 -16.37 -6.54
C ASN A 160 -1.15 -16.53 -5.47
N GLU A 161 -2.41 -16.29 -5.76
CA GLU A 161 -3.55 -16.42 -4.81
C GLU A 161 -3.36 -15.72 -3.44
N ASP A 162 -2.42 -14.78 -3.34
CA ASP A 162 -2.23 -13.94 -2.16
C ASP A 162 -3.37 -12.92 -2.06
N PRO A 163 -4.19 -12.92 -1.00
CA PRO A 163 -5.35 -12.05 -0.89
C PRO A 163 -5.02 -10.57 -0.97
N LEU A 164 -3.90 -10.16 -0.36
CA LEU A 164 -3.43 -8.78 -0.40
C LEU A 164 -3.09 -8.37 -1.84
N LEU A 165 -2.31 -9.20 -2.52
CA LEU A 165 -1.89 -8.96 -3.89
C LEU A 165 -3.07 -8.92 -4.85
N LEU A 166 -3.99 -9.87 -4.75
CA LEU A 166 -5.22 -9.90 -5.54
C LEU A 166 -6.06 -8.63 -5.32
N THR A 167 -6.21 -8.20 -4.05
CA THR A 167 -6.93 -6.97 -3.70
C THR A 167 -6.29 -5.73 -4.32
N MET A 168 -4.97 -5.64 -4.30
CA MET A 168 -4.26 -4.53 -4.95
C MET A 168 -4.45 -4.57 -6.47
N ILE A 169 -4.35 -5.74 -7.10
CA ILE A 169 -4.48 -5.89 -8.54
C ILE A 169 -5.86 -5.47 -9.06
N TYR A 170 -6.95 -5.93 -8.46
CA TYR A 170 -8.27 -5.56 -8.98
C TYR A 170 -8.60 -4.07 -8.77
N ARG A 171 -7.97 -3.42 -7.79
CA ARG A 171 -8.09 -1.96 -7.54
C ARG A 171 -7.20 -1.09 -8.44
N MET A 172 -6.30 -1.69 -9.24
CA MET A 172 -5.38 -0.94 -10.12
C MET A 172 -6.01 -0.66 -11.49
N PRO A 173 -6.33 0.60 -11.85
CA PRO A 173 -6.97 0.92 -13.13
C PRO A 173 -6.05 0.67 -14.35
N ASN A 174 -4.74 0.68 -14.14
CA ASN A 174 -3.72 0.41 -15.18
C ASN A 174 -3.51 -1.07 -15.49
N VAL A 175 -4.04 -1.98 -14.65
CA VAL A 175 -4.00 -3.42 -14.92
C VAL A 175 -5.07 -3.76 -15.96
N PRO A 176 -4.76 -4.60 -16.97
CA PRO A 176 -5.73 -5.04 -17.95
C PRO A 176 -6.99 -5.59 -17.29
N ILE A 177 -8.16 -5.18 -17.79
CA ILE A 177 -9.46 -5.52 -17.19
C ILE A 177 -9.65 -7.03 -17.01
N LYS A 178 -9.14 -7.84 -17.94
CA LYS A 178 -9.17 -9.31 -17.84
C LYS A 178 -8.47 -9.82 -16.58
N LEU A 179 -7.30 -9.29 -16.25
CA LEU A 179 -6.55 -9.67 -15.05
C LEU A 179 -7.22 -9.16 -13.77
N ARG A 180 -7.86 -8.00 -13.83
CA ARG A 180 -8.64 -7.46 -12.70
C ARG A 180 -9.85 -8.37 -12.39
N ILE A 181 -10.56 -8.83 -13.42
CA ILE A 181 -11.66 -9.79 -13.26
C ILE A 181 -11.15 -11.11 -12.68
N GLU A 182 -10.05 -11.64 -13.20
CA GLU A 182 -9.45 -12.88 -12.69
C GLU A 182 -9.05 -12.74 -11.20
N ALA A 183 -8.46 -11.61 -10.82
CA ALA A 183 -8.13 -11.31 -9.43
C ALA A 183 -9.37 -11.29 -8.54
N ILE A 184 -10.50 -10.71 -9.00
CA ILE A 184 -11.78 -10.74 -8.27
C ILE A 184 -12.31 -12.14 -8.11
N GLU A 185 -12.35 -12.93 -9.19
CA GLU A 185 -12.87 -14.31 -9.14
C GLU A 185 -12.08 -15.19 -8.16
N LYS A 186 -10.77 -14.98 -8.07
CA LYS A 186 -9.94 -15.63 -7.06
C LYS A 186 -10.20 -15.07 -5.67
N SER A 187 -10.30 -13.75 -5.52
CA SER A 187 -10.58 -13.10 -4.25
C SER A 187 -11.93 -13.47 -3.66
N LYS A 188 -12.97 -13.68 -4.48
CA LYS A 188 -14.30 -14.12 -4.01
C LYS A 188 -14.26 -15.41 -3.18
N LYS A 189 -13.31 -16.29 -3.45
CA LYS A 189 -13.12 -17.53 -2.67
C LYS A 189 -12.49 -17.29 -1.31
N LEU A 190 -11.80 -16.20 -1.14
CA LEU A 190 -10.96 -15.88 0.02
C LEU A 190 -11.54 -14.74 0.86
N LEU A 191 -12.31 -13.84 0.23
CA LEU A 191 -12.73 -12.56 0.80
C LEU A 191 -14.23 -12.32 0.57
N ASN A 192 -14.84 -11.62 1.52
CA ASN A 192 -16.18 -11.04 1.37
C ASN A 192 -16.03 -9.68 0.66
N LEU A 193 -15.95 -9.67 -0.65
CA LEU A 193 -15.82 -8.44 -1.42
C LEU A 193 -17.13 -7.66 -1.43
N PRO A 194 -17.10 -6.32 -1.30
CA PRO A 194 -18.28 -5.49 -1.47
C PRO A 194 -18.87 -5.68 -2.89
N ILE A 195 -20.19 -5.82 -2.97
CA ILE A 195 -20.90 -6.04 -4.24
C ILE A 195 -20.64 -4.88 -5.20
N GLU A 196 -20.60 -3.66 -4.68
CA GLU A 196 -20.36 -2.43 -5.43
C GLU A 196 -19.01 -2.48 -6.18
N THR A 197 -17.95 -2.97 -5.54
CA THR A 197 -16.62 -3.13 -6.16
C THR A 197 -16.66 -4.12 -7.33
N ILE A 198 -17.44 -5.20 -7.16
CA ILE A 198 -17.62 -6.22 -8.20
C ILE A 198 -18.36 -5.61 -9.39
N GLU A 199 -19.47 -4.93 -9.13
CA GLU A 199 -20.31 -4.29 -10.16
C GLU A 199 -19.54 -3.23 -10.96
N GLU A 200 -18.77 -2.37 -10.31
CA GLU A 200 -17.93 -1.36 -10.98
C GLU A 200 -16.99 -1.98 -12.02
N ILE A 201 -16.33 -3.07 -11.65
CA ILE A 201 -15.34 -3.69 -12.52
C ILE A 201 -16.00 -4.44 -13.68
N TYR A 202 -17.10 -5.17 -13.42
CA TYR A 202 -17.84 -5.84 -14.48
C TYR A 202 -18.49 -4.85 -15.44
N ASN A 203 -19.10 -3.78 -14.94
CA ASN A 203 -19.69 -2.74 -15.78
C ASN A 203 -18.64 -2.04 -16.64
N SER A 204 -17.39 -1.91 -16.16
CA SER A 204 -16.30 -1.36 -16.98
C SER A 204 -15.84 -2.28 -18.11
N TYR A 205 -16.19 -3.56 -18.07
CA TYR A 205 -15.88 -4.53 -19.11
C TYR A 205 -16.92 -4.54 -20.25
N ASP A 206 -18.20 -4.39 -19.91
CA ASP A 206 -19.31 -4.48 -20.89
C ASP A 206 -19.48 -3.23 -21.77
N VAL A 207 -18.75 -2.14 -21.54
CA VAL A 207 -18.83 -0.87 -22.27
C VAL A 207 -17.95 -0.82 -23.53
N LYS A 208 -17.38 -1.94 -23.94
CA LYS A 208 -16.66 -2.07 -25.22
C LYS A 208 -17.33 -3.04 -26.15
#